data_dc50f196cec8195c9f22093ac3889c6b
#
_entry.id   dc50f196cec8195c9f22093ac3889c6b
#
_cell.length_a   1.000
_cell.length_b   1.000
_cell.length_c   1.000
_cell.angle_alpha   90.00
_cell.angle_beta   90.00
_cell.angle_gamma   90.00
#
_symmetry.space_group_name_H-M   'P 1'
#
loop_
_entity.id
_entity.type
_entity.pdbx_description
1 polymer ?
#
loop_
_entity_poly.entity_id
_entity_poly.type
_entity_poly.pdbx_seq_one_letter_code
_entity_poly.pdbx_strand_id
1 'polypeptide(L)'
;MSSIRCDIYDRDEWDIWFAAAPYGAASKPAKTLKTWAAEEGADVVYNLCLFNMSGSGSDQYGVIKGRTLQYLKAKGVDCGYGGTAEKLTVSPGNIVSGVKVAVKNSMVQALDKTTRRSRNMIGELADGRIIVVQSSDGCTEDEVARYAAGRYTIDLLLVQDAGGSTGMYRASDGYLFAPEKEGANGRPVCSVACMKRKQKKEETPVSKKKVFIGVGHGGSDSGAVGYITEKDVNLQMALACRDFLTAYGVDARMSRTKDEDDDINEEVRECNAYDPDLAIDVHNNSGGGDGFEIYHTIYGGTGKVLAQNIEKQVKAIGQNSRGVKTRQGSRGDYYAFIRDTACPAVICE
;
A
#
# COMPACT_ATOMS: atom_id res chain seq x y z
N MET A 1 -19.84 -7.20 30.76
CA MET A 1 -18.65 -6.35 30.58
C MET A 1 -18.79 -5.69 29.22
N SER A 2 -18.62 -4.37 29.14
CA SER A 2 -18.60 -3.65 27.88
C SER A 2 -17.40 -4.13 27.04
N SER A 3 -17.63 -4.50 25.78
CA SER A 3 -16.58 -4.93 24.88
C SER A 3 -16.20 -3.79 23.93
N ILE A 4 -14.91 -3.60 23.71
CA ILE A 4 -14.37 -2.66 22.72
C ILE A 4 -13.69 -3.50 21.63
N ARG A 5 -14.06 -3.23 20.37
CA ARG A 5 -13.46 -3.87 19.20
C ARG A 5 -12.70 -2.86 18.38
N CYS A 6 -11.64 -3.31 17.75
CA CYS A 6 -10.87 -2.54 16.76
C CYS A 6 -10.77 -3.38 15.51
N ASP A 7 -11.29 -2.86 14.39
CA ASP A 7 -11.16 -3.47 13.08
C ASP A 7 -10.15 -2.65 12.27
N ILE A 8 -9.17 -3.34 11.68
CA ILE A 8 -8.07 -2.72 10.94
C ILE A 8 -8.19 -3.10 9.47
N TYR A 9 -8.06 -2.11 8.59
CA TYR A 9 -8.17 -2.26 7.15
C TYR A 9 -6.93 -1.74 6.48
N ASP A 10 -6.18 -2.64 5.83
CA ASP A 10 -5.06 -2.29 5.00
C ASP A 10 -5.57 -1.74 3.65
N ARG A 11 -5.07 -0.57 3.26
CA ARG A 11 -5.47 0.06 1.99
C ARG A 11 -5.00 -0.72 0.76
N ASP A 12 -4.02 -1.60 0.90
CA ASP A 12 -3.57 -2.49 -0.18
C ASP A 12 -4.53 -3.68 -0.37
N GLU A 13 -5.19 -4.13 0.70
CA GLU A 13 -6.15 -5.25 0.66
C GLU A 13 -7.60 -4.81 0.50
N TRP A 14 -7.94 -3.57 0.88
CA TRP A 14 -9.31 -3.08 0.94
C TRP A 14 -9.51 -1.78 0.16
N ASP A 15 -10.57 -1.75 -0.63
CA ASP A 15 -11.15 -0.50 -1.11
C ASP A 15 -11.98 0.09 0.02
N ILE A 16 -11.72 1.35 0.35
CA ILE A 16 -12.37 2.06 1.46
C ILE A 16 -12.95 3.35 0.92
N TRP A 17 -14.23 3.57 1.19
CA TRP A 17 -14.89 4.83 0.82
C TRP A 17 -16.00 5.20 1.81
N PHE A 18 -16.42 6.44 1.75
CA PHE A 18 -17.54 6.94 2.53
C PHE A 18 -18.73 7.19 1.63
N ALA A 19 -19.90 6.73 2.04
CA ALA A 19 -21.16 6.95 1.35
C ALA A 19 -22.16 7.69 2.24
N ALA A 20 -22.99 8.52 1.61
CA ALA A 20 -23.99 9.30 2.29
C ALA A 20 -25.25 9.46 1.44
N ALA A 21 -26.38 9.52 2.12
CA ALA A 21 -27.65 9.90 1.50
C ALA A 21 -27.59 11.32 0.91
N PRO A 22 -28.29 11.61 -0.20
CA PRO A 22 -28.37 12.94 -0.76
C PRO A 22 -28.91 13.95 0.27
N TYR A 23 -28.26 15.11 0.33
CA TYR A 23 -28.73 16.21 1.16
C TYR A 23 -30.03 16.82 0.62
N GLY A 24 -30.91 17.21 1.54
CA GLY A 24 -32.17 17.88 1.18
C GLY A 24 -33.18 16.99 0.47
N ALA A 25 -33.04 15.66 0.50
CA ALA A 25 -34.00 14.75 -0.05
C ALA A 25 -35.38 14.89 0.67
N ALA A 26 -36.48 15.00 -0.07
CA ALA A 26 -37.84 15.16 0.47
C ALA A 26 -38.37 13.92 1.21
N SER A 27 -37.71 12.78 1.09
CA SER A 27 -38.02 11.51 1.76
C SER A 27 -36.89 11.10 2.69
N LYS A 28 -37.18 10.40 3.77
CA LYS A 28 -36.23 9.92 4.76
C LYS A 28 -35.11 9.08 4.07
N PRO A 29 -33.93 9.61 3.87
CA PRO A 29 -32.87 8.91 3.14
C PRO A 29 -32.06 7.95 4.02
N ALA A 30 -32.42 7.85 5.30
CA ALA A 30 -31.77 6.93 6.24
C ALA A 30 -32.08 5.48 5.85
N LYS A 31 -31.04 4.65 5.80
CA LYS A 31 -31.10 3.23 5.43
C LYS A 31 -30.46 2.38 6.50
N THR A 32 -30.89 1.13 6.62
CA THR A 32 -30.19 0.18 7.49
C THR A 32 -28.79 -0.09 6.96
N LEU A 33 -27.87 -0.52 7.82
CA LEU A 33 -26.52 -0.89 7.39
C LEU A 33 -26.52 -2.02 6.36
N LYS A 34 -27.47 -2.96 6.47
CA LYS A 34 -27.68 -4.02 5.48
C LYS A 34 -28.03 -3.45 4.09
N THR A 35 -28.94 -2.48 4.05
CA THR A 35 -29.32 -1.82 2.79
C THR A 35 -28.16 -1.04 2.20
N TRP A 36 -27.39 -0.31 3.02
CA TRP A 36 -26.18 0.38 2.59
C TRP A 36 -25.16 -0.58 1.99
N ALA A 37 -24.89 -1.71 2.66
CA ALA A 37 -23.95 -2.72 2.16
C ALA A 37 -24.35 -3.24 0.78
N ALA A 38 -25.65 -3.53 0.58
CA ALA A 38 -26.15 -4.03 -0.70
C ALA A 38 -26.06 -2.99 -1.82
N GLU A 39 -26.46 -1.74 -1.57
CA GLU A 39 -26.46 -0.67 -2.57
C GLU A 39 -25.05 -0.20 -2.94
N GLU A 40 -24.15 -0.14 -1.97
CA GLU A 40 -22.76 0.25 -2.19
C GLU A 40 -21.89 -0.93 -2.66
N GLY A 41 -22.40 -2.16 -2.60
CA GLY A 41 -21.63 -3.36 -2.92
C GLY A 41 -20.46 -3.61 -1.98
N ALA A 42 -20.59 -3.19 -0.71
CA ALA A 42 -19.56 -3.29 0.29
C ALA A 42 -19.64 -4.60 1.08
N ASP A 43 -18.50 -5.15 1.47
CA ASP A 43 -18.42 -6.35 2.30
C ASP A 43 -18.66 -6.04 3.77
N VAL A 44 -18.23 -4.85 4.23
CA VAL A 44 -18.45 -4.35 5.58
C VAL A 44 -18.84 -2.89 5.54
N VAL A 45 -19.81 -2.50 6.35
CA VAL A 45 -20.22 -1.10 6.53
C VAL A 45 -20.31 -0.74 8.01
N TYR A 46 -19.94 0.51 8.31
CA TYR A 46 -20.04 1.13 9.64
C TYR A 46 -20.82 2.41 9.54
N ASN A 47 -21.64 2.74 10.56
CA ASN A 47 -22.20 4.08 10.63
C ASN A 47 -21.11 5.15 10.77
N LEU A 48 -21.41 6.36 10.31
CA LEU A 48 -20.48 7.49 10.39
C LEU A 48 -21.12 8.69 11.09
N CYS A 49 -21.40 9.73 10.34
CA CYS A 49 -21.69 11.06 10.85
C CYS A 49 -23.00 11.15 11.62
N LEU A 50 -23.06 12.07 12.59
CA LEU A 50 -24.29 12.53 13.18
C LEU A 50 -25.26 13.04 12.09
N PHE A 51 -26.55 12.84 12.30
CA PHE A 51 -27.60 13.33 11.42
C PHE A 51 -28.83 13.77 12.23
N ASN A 52 -29.60 14.68 11.65
CA ASN A 52 -30.82 15.19 12.30
C ASN A 52 -31.98 14.23 12.05
N MET A 53 -32.60 13.75 13.11
CA MET A 53 -33.80 12.90 13.06
C MET A 53 -35.12 13.68 12.96
N SER A 54 -35.11 15.00 13.24
CA SER A 54 -36.26 15.89 13.11
C SER A 54 -36.32 16.47 11.70
N GLY A 55 -37.50 16.56 11.12
CA GLY A 55 -37.70 17.06 9.75
C GLY A 55 -37.56 15.99 8.67
N SER A 56 -36.96 16.32 7.54
CA SER A 56 -36.74 15.39 6.42
C SER A 56 -35.74 14.27 6.71
N GLY A 57 -35.05 14.31 7.85
CA GLY A 57 -34.10 13.27 8.30
C GLY A 57 -32.82 13.18 7.48
N SER A 58 -32.51 14.22 6.70
CA SER A 58 -31.40 14.20 5.74
C SER A 58 -30.21 15.09 6.10
N ASP A 59 -30.31 15.84 7.18
CA ASP A 59 -29.25 16.75 7.59
C ASP A 59 -28.12 15.99 8.29
N GLN A 60 -27.03 15.80 7.59
CA GLN A 60 -25.85 15.12 8.09
C GLN A 60 -24.82 16.13 8.60
N TYR A 61 -24.20 15.80 9.72
CA TYR A 61 -23.14 16.58 10.33
C TYR A 61 -21.78 15.91 10.03
N GLY A 62 -21.25 16.18 8.86
CA GLY A 62 -19.93 15.62 8.46
C GLY A 62 -19.64 15.84 6.99
N VAL A 63 -18.39 15.67 6.60
CA VAL A 63 -17.94 15.89 5.22
C VAL A 63 -17.81 14.55 4.52
N ILE A 64 -18.54 14.40 3.41
CA ILE A 64 -18.45 13.20 2.59
C ILE A 64 -18.44 13.59 1.11
N LYS A 65 -17.50 13.01 0.33
CA LYS A 65 -17.39 13.15 -1.14
C LYS A 65 -17.55 14.61 -1.63
N GLY A 66 -16.59 15.47 -1.33
CA GLY A 66 -16.55 16.83 -1.83
C GLY A 66 -17.68 17.76 -1.36
N ARG A 67 -18.60 17.29 -0.56
CA ARG A 67 -19.58 18.13 0.13
C ARG A 67 -18.93 18.66 1.38
N THR A 68 -18.38 19.84 1.26
CA THR A 68 -17.54 20.49 2.27
C THR A 68 -18.35 21.01 3.47
N LEU A 69 -17.64 21.32 4.54
CA LEU A 69 -18.05 22.16 5.67
C LEU A 69 -18.82 23.44 5.29
N GLN A 70 -18.73 23.91 4.04
CA GLN A 70 -19.56 25.01 3.51
C GLN A 70 -21.05 24.82 3.74
N TYR A 71 -21.48 23.57 3.73
CA TYR A 71 -22.86 23.21 3.97
C TYR A 71 -23.30 23.52 5.41
N LEU A 72 -22.51 23.13 6.40
CA LEU A 72 -22.80 23.40 7.81
C LEU A 72 -22.80 24.91 8.11
N LYS A 73 -21.92 25.67 7.46
CA LYS A 73 -21.87 27.13 7.56
C LYS A 73 -23.05 27.82 6.89
N ALA A 74 -23.50 27.34 5.74
CA ALA A 74 -24.58 27.95 4.96
C ALA A 74 -25.94 27.93 5.69
N LYS A 75 -26.13 27.01 6.64
CA LYS A 75 -27.37 26.85 7.42
C LYS A 75 -27.36 27.53 8.76
N GLY A 76 -26.27 28.27 9.14
CA GLY A 76 -26.18 28.87 10.45
C GLY A 76 -26.23 27.86 11.60
N VAL A 77 -26.06 26.60 11.29
CA VAL A 77 -25.91 25.55 12.28
C VAL A 77 -24.46 25.64 12.76
N ASP A 78 -24.25 26.51 13.71
CA ASP A 78 -23.16 26.33 14.65
C ASP A 78 -23.53 25.03 15.35
N CYS A 79 -23.08 23.90 14.77
CA CYS A 79 -23.31 22.64 15.41
C CYS A 79 -22.52 22.72 16.71
N GLY A 80 -23.19 22.87 17.82
CA GLY A 80 -22.62 22.64 19.15
C GLY A 80 -22.06 21.21 19.29
N TYR A 81 -22.18 20.45 18.21
CA TYR A 81 -21.54 19.19 17.82
C TYR A 81 -20.62 19.43 16.62
N GLY A 82 -20.00 20.62 16.53
CA GLY A 82 -19.24 21.07 15.40
C GLY A 82 -18.18 20.08 14.97
N GLY A 83 -18.20 19.72 13.71
CA GLY A 83 -17.18 18.87 13.14
C GLY A 83 -15.80 19.46 13.40
N THR A 84 -14.85 18.65 13.76
CA THR A 84 -13.44 19.06 13.89
C THR A 84 -12.89 19.55 12.55
N ALA A 85 -11.90 20.44 12.59
CA ALA A 85 -11.14 20.82 11.40
C ALA A 85 -10.34 19.65 10.82
N GLU A 86 -10.01 18.67 11.65
CA GLU A 86 -9.30 17.45 11.24
C GLU A 86 -10.21 16.55 10.41
N LYS A 87 -9.64 15.96 9.36
CA LYS A 87 -10.35 15.12 8.40
C LYS A 87 -9.57 13.87 8.09
N LEU A 88 -10.29 12.75 8.06
CA LEU A 88 -9.77 11.50 7.54
C LEU A 88 -10.01 11.46 6.03
N THR A 89 -8.97 11.22 5.24
CA THR A 89 -9.03 11.07 3.78
C THR A 89 -8.68 9.65 3.40
N VAL A 90 -9.56 8.96 2.68
CA VAL A 90 -9.30 7.59 2.19
C VAL A 90 -8.94 7.57 0.70
N SER A 91 -9.36 8.60 -0.05
CA SER A 91 -8.95 8.87 -1.43
C SER A 91 -9.23 10.33 -1.77
N PRO A 92 -8.65 10.91 -2.84
CA PRO A 92 -8.94 12.27 -3.24
C PRO A 92 -10.45 12.54 -3.36
N GLY A 93 -10.95 13.57 -2.66
CA GLY A 93 -12.38 13.91 -2.62
C GLY A 93 -13.26 12.98 -1.78
N ASN A 94 -12.70 11.97 -1.12
CA ASN A 94 -13.42 11.06 -0.24
C ASN A 94 -12.93 11.22 1.20
N ILE A 95 -13.55 12.13 1.91
CA ILE A 95 -13.13 12.59 3.23
C ILE A 95 -14.30 12.57 4.23
N VAL A 96 -13.99 12.33 5.48
CA VAL A 96 -14.94 12.45 6.60
C VAL A 96 -14.33 13.28 7.73
N SER A 97 -15.14 14.11 8.38
CA SER A 97 -14.81 14.73 9.67
C SER A 97 -15.46 13.92 10.80
N GLY A 98 -14.97 14.13 12.02
CA GLY A 98 -15.61 13.61 13.22
C GLY A 98 -16.35 14.70 13.99
N VAL A 99 -17.08 14.29 15.02
CA VAL A 99 -17.67 15.18 16.01
C VAL A 99 -16.54 15.92 16.76
N LYS A 100 -15.49 15.20 17.11
CA LYS A 100 -14.26 15.72 17.71
C LYS A 100 -13.08 14.77 17.43
N VAL A 101 -11.88 15.25 17.69
CA VAL A 101 -10.68 14.40 17.69
C VAL A 101 -10.61 13.61 18.98
N ALA A 102 -10.50 12.28 18.87
CA ALA A 102 -10.30 11.38 20.00
C ALA A 102 -8.82 11.18 20.29
N VAL A 103 -8.02 10.91 19.26
CA VAL A 103 -6.56 10.73 19.33
C VAL A 103 -5.91 11.49 18.18
N LYS A 104 -4.77 12.13 18.47
CA LYS A 104 -3.91 12.75 17.46
C LYS A 104 -2.46 12.53 17.85
N ASN A 105 -1.65 12.03 16.89
CA ASN A 105 -0.24 11.68 17.13
C ASN A 105 -0.07 10.80 18.39
N SER A 106 -0.89 9.78 18.51
CA SER A 106 -0.96 8.85 19.66
C SER A 106 -1.35 9.48 21.02
N MET A 107 -1.71 10.74 21.04
CA MET A 107 -2.16 11.42 22.27
C MET A 107 -3.68 11.51 22.32
N VAL A 108 -4.27 10.94 23.40
CA VAL A 108 -5.71 11.05 23.67
C VAL A 108 -6.05 12.49 24.03
N GLN A 109 -7.06 13.03 23.36
CA GLN A 109 -7.53 14.40 23.54
C GLN A 109 -8.49 14.51 24.76
N ALA A 110 -8.98 15.72 25.02
CA ALA A 110 -10.01 15.92 26.04
C ALA A 110 -11.35 15.34 25.57
N LEU A 111 -11.81 14.28 26.22
CA LEU A 111 -13.00 13.51 25.87
C LEU A 111 -13.98 13.42 27.03
N ASP A 112 -15.22 13.04 26.72
CA ASP A 112 -16.26 12.76 27.73
C ASP A 112 -15.88 11.51 28.55
N LYS A 113 -15.84 11.68 29.87
CA LYS A 113 -15.51 10.65 30.85
C LYS A 113 -16.73 10.18 31.67
N THR A 114 -17.89 10.71 31.36
CA THR A 114 -19.09 10.52 32.19
C THR A 114 -20.23 9.82 31.47
N THR A 115 -20.53 10.24 30.24
CA THR A 115 -21.64 9.69 29.47
C THR A 115 -21.29 8.30 28.96
N ARG A 116 -22.02 7.30 29.43
CA ARG A 116 -21.84 5.90 29.05
C ARG A 116 -22.87 5.50 28.01
N ARG A 117 -22.37 5.04 26.86
CA ARG A 117 -23.16 4.49 25.73
C ARG A 117 -22.25 3.70 24.81
N SER A 118 -22.80 3.08 23.77
CA SER A 118 -21.97 2.56 22.68
C SER A 118 -21.26 3.70 21.94
N ARG A 119 -20.04 3.45 21.52
CA ARG A 119 -19.17 4.45 20.87
C ARG A 119 -18.71 3.98 19.51
N ASN A 120 -18.46 4.93 18.63
CA ASN A 120 -17.97 4.70 17.29
C ASN A 120 -16.93 5.74 16.93
N MET A 121 -15.78 5.29 16.46
CA MET A 121 -14.66 6.14 16.04
C MET A 121 -14.03 5.56 14.78
N ILE A 122 -13.51 6.40 13.89
CA ILE A 122 -12.77 6.00 12.71
C ILE A 122 -11.51 6.85 12.57
N GLY A 123 -10.43 6.25 12.10
CA GLY A 123 -9.16 6.95 11.98
C GLY A 123 -8.12 6.24 11.16
N GLU A 124 -6.91 6.73 11.28
CA GLU A 124 -5.73 6.24 10.59
C GLU A 124 -4.62 5.93 11.59
N LEU A 125 -3.98 4.80 11.40
CA LEU A 125 -2.75 4.43 12.11
C LEU A 125 -1.54 5.12 11.50
N ALA A 126 -0.46 5.21 12.24
CA ALA A 126 0.79 5.81 11.77
C ALA A 126 1.40 5.11 10.53
N ASP A 127 1.01 3.87 10.26
CA ASP A 127 1.42 3.10 9.07
C ASP A 127 0.44 3.25 7.89
N GLY A 128 -0.56 4.12 7.98
CA GLY A 128 -1.53 4.42 6.92
C GLY A 128 -2.74 3.50 6.85
N ARG A 129 -2.82 2.45 7.69
CA ARG A 129 -4.00 1.58 7.76
C ARG A 129 -5.17 2.31 8.42
N ILE A 130 -6.38 1.98 8.01
CA ILE A 130 -7.60 2.53 8.63
C ILE A 130 -8.00 1.70 9.83
N ILE A 131 -8.36 2.39 10.91
CA ILE A 131 -8.90 1.78 12.14
C ILE A 131 -10.35 2.23 12.36
N VAL A 132 -11.23 1.27 12.64
CA VAL A 132 -12.58 1.53 13.16
C VAL A 132 -12.66 0.96 14.57
N VAL A 133 -13.05 1.80 15.52
CA VAL A 133 -13.16 1.42 16.93
C VAL A 133 -14.61 1.56 17.35
N GLN A 134 -15.22 0.46 17.78
CA GLN A 134 -16.58 0.44 18.29
C GLN A 134 -16.65 -0.21 19.66
N SER A 135 -17.57 0.24 20.48
CA SER A 135 -17.83 -0.39 21.76
C SER A 135 -19.30 -0.83 21.88
N SER A 136 -19.52 -1.88 22.69
CA SER A 136 -20.85 -2.14 23.22
C SER A 136 -21.31 -0.99 24.13
N ASP A 137 -22.57 -1.01 24.54
CA ASP A 137 -23.14 -0.05 25.50
C ASP A 137 -22.32 0.02 26.79
N GLY A 138 -22.35 1.18 27.43
CA GLY A 138 -21.72 1.41 28.72
C GLY A 138 -20.25 1.86 28.71
N CYS A 139 -19.72 2.35 27.59
CA CYS A 139 -18.39 2.96 27.52
C CYS A 139 -18.43 4.49 27.44
N THR A 140 -17.42 5.16 28.01
CA THR A 140 -17.17 6.59 27.77
C THR A 140 -16.30 6.78 26.54
N GLU A 141 -16.23 8.00 26.00
CA GLU A 141 -15.33 8.31 24.87
C GLU A 141 -13.86 8.11 25.27
N ASP A 142 -13.50 8.58 26.48
CA ASP A 142 -12.12 8.48 26.99
C ASP A 142 -11.68 7.02 27.16
N GLU A 143 -12.55 6.15 27.68
CA GLU A 143 -12.25 4.71 27.81
C GLU A 143 -11.97 4.06 26.47
N VAL A 144 -12.77 4.34 25.45
CA VAL A 144 -12.63 3.76 24.11
C VAL A 144 -11.37 4.27 23.42
N ALA A 145 -11.11 5.57 23.49
CA ALA A 145 -9.93 6.19 22.88
C ALA A 145 -8.63 5.67 23.54
N ARG A 146 -8.58 5.57 24.88
CA ARG A 146 -7.42 5.02 25.61
C ARG A 146 -7.20 3.55 25.31
N TYR A 147 -8.27 2.78 25.19
CA TYR A 147 -8.18 1.37 24.80
C TYR A 147 -7.49 1.20 23.45
N ALA A 148 -7.89 2.01 22.46
CA ALA A 148 -7.30 1.98 21.13
C ALA A 148 -5.85 2.50 21.12
N ALA A 149 -5.58 3.65 21.75
CA ALA A 149 -4.25 4.25 21.81
C ALA A 149 -3.24 3.41 22.61
N GLY A 150 -3.70 2.59 23.55
CA GLY A 150 -2.85 1.66 24.31
C GLY A 150 -2.43 0.41 23.51
N ARG A 151 -3.00 0.19 22.31
CA ARG A 151 -2.76 -0.99 21.47
C ARG A 151 -2.21 -0.67 20.08
N TYR A 152 -2.45 0.54 19.61
CA TYR A 152 -2.11 0.96 18.25
C TYR A 152 -1.44 2.33 18.25
N THR A 153 -0.46 2.53 17.39
CA THR A 153 0.11 3.85 17.11
C THR A 153 -0.83 4.58 16.15
N ILE A 154 -1.63 5.49 16.70
CA ILE A 154 -2.72 6.17 15.98
C ILE A 154 -2.26 7.58 15.59
N ASP A 155 -2.30 7.89 14.28
CA ASP A 155 -2.06 9.25 13.79
C ASP A 155 -3.28 10.15 14.05
N LEU A 156 -4.46 9.69 13.64
CA LEU A 156 -5.73 10.39 13.82
C LEU A 156 -6.86 9.42 14.15
N LEU A 157 -7.66 9.72 15.17
CA LEU A 157 -8.92 9.03 15.47
C LEU A 157 -10.02 10.05 15.71
N LEU A 158 -11.11 9.92 14.98
CA LEU A 158 -12.25 10.82 14.98
C LEU A 158 -13.48 10.16 15.62
N VAL A 159 -14.10 10.84 16.58
CA VAL A 159 -15.39 10.42 17.14
C VAL A 159 -16.48 10.57 16.09
N GLN A 160 -17.29 9.53 15.91
CA GLN A 160 -18.44 9.51 15.01
C GLN A 160 -19.75 9.42 15.78
N ASP A 161 -20.89 9.32 15.08
CA ASP A 161 -22.18 9.13 15.70
C ASP A 161 -22.21 7.84 16.55
N ALA A 162 -22.79 7.95 17.71
CA ALA A 162 -22.74 6.96 18.79
C ALA A 162 -24.13 6.58 19.29
N GLY A 163 -24.22 5.77 20.34
CA GLY A 163 -25.49 5.33 20.89
C GLY A 163 -26.23 4.42 19.90
N GLY A 164 -27.53 4.63 19.75
CA GLY A 164 -28.38 3.81 18.89
C GLY A 164 -27.95 3.72 17.42
N SER A 165 -27.10 4.66 16.96
CA SER A 165 -26.53 4.64 15.60
C SER A 165 -25.27 3.79 15.50
N THR A 166 -24.61 3.46 16.62
CA THR A 166 -23.39 2.62 16.60
C THR A 166 -23.71 1.28 16.00
N GLY A 167 -23.07 0.96 14.89
CA GLY A 167 -23.31 -0.31 14.23
C GLY A 167 -22.30 -0.66 13.13
N MET A 168 -22.24 -1.94 12.84
CA MET A 168 -21.52 -2.53 11.73
C MET A 168 -22.32 -3.68 11.15
N TYR A 169 -22.31 -3.81 9.83
CA TYR A 169 -22.86 -4.95 9.12
C TYR A 169 -21.80 -5.57 8.22
N ARG A 170 -21.68 -6.89 8.25
CA ARG A 170 -20.82 -7.68 7.39
C ARG A 170 -21.64 -8.56 6.47
N ALA A 171 -21.46 -8.37 5.17
CA ALA A 171 -22.33 -8.99 4.16
C ALA A 171 -22.09 -10.51 4.01
N SER A 172 -20.86 -10.98 4.22
CA SER A 172 -20.47 -12.38 3.99
C SER A 172 -21.22 -13.40 4.84
N ASP A 173 -21.61 -13.03 6.06
CA ASP A 173 -22.34 -13.90 7.02
C ASP A 173 -23.58 -13.24 7.62
N GLY A 174 -23.94 -12.05 7.13
CA GLY A 174 -25.09 -11.31 7.64
C GLY A 174 -24.93 -10.79 9.07
N TYR A 175 -23.69 -10.77 9.59
CA TYR A 175 -23.44 -10.34 10.96
C TYR A 175 -23.74 -8.85 11.16
N LEU A 176 -24.60 -8.56 12.12
CA LEU A 176 -24.95 -7.21 12.54
C LEU A 176 -24.46 -6.96 13.97
N PHE A 177 -23.61 -5.95 14.15
CA PHE A 177 -23.30 -5.37 15.44
C PHE A 177 -24.12 -4.11 15.61
N ALA A 178 -25.05 -4.11 16.57
CA ALA A 178 -25.89 -2.96 16.93
C ALA A 178 -26.18 -3.07 18.44
N PRO A 179 -25.28 -2.54 19.29
CA PRO A 179 -25.32 -2.79 20.74
C PRO A 179 -26.52 -2.13 21.42
N GLU A 180 -26.95 -0.97 20.96
CA GLU A 180 -28.18 -0.33 21.42
C GLU A 180 -29.29 -0.67 20.42
N LYS A 181 -29.95 -1.80 20.61
CA LYS A 181 -30.93 -2.39 19.69
C LYS A 181 -32.09 -1.45 19.39
N GLU A 182 -32.12 -0.88 18.20
CA GLU A 182 -33.29 -0.25 17.62
C GLU A 182 -33.79 -1.10 16.42
N GLY A 183 -34.57 -2.17 16.73
CA GLY A 183 -35.09 -3.08 15.73
C GLY A 183 -34.15 -4.20 15.28
N ALA A 184 -34.70 -5.17 14.53
CA ALA A 184 -34.00 -6.38 14.09
C ALA A 184 -32.83 -6.11 13.11
N ASN A 185 -32.82 -4.96 12.44
CA ASN A 185 -31.81 -4.58 11.44
C ASN A 185 -30.96 -3.37 11.87
N GLY A 186 -30.99 -2.99 13.13
CA GLY A 186 -30.33 -1.79 13.63
C GLY A 186 -31.03 -0.50 13.20
N ARG A 187 -30.58 0.64 13.74
CA ARG A 187 -31.10 1.97 13.40
C ARG A 187 -30.73 2.34 11.97
N PRO A 188 -31.65 2.86 11.15
CA PRO A 188 -31.30 3.48 9.88
C PRO A 188 -30.40 4.69 10.06
N VAL A 189 -29.34 4.80 9.25
CA VAL A 189 -28.34 5.87 9.29
C VAL A 189 -28.20 6.54 7.93
N CYS A 190 -27.75 7.80 7.91
CA CYS A 190 -27.64 8.60 6.70
C CYS A 190 -26.26 8.53 6.03
N SER A 191 -25.27 7.96 6.70
CA SER A 191 -23.91 7.86 6.16
C SER A 191 -23.18 6.67 6.74
N VAL A 192 -22.28 6.10 5.94
CA VAL A 192 -21.51 4.91 6.28
C VAL A 192 -20.08 4.98 5.76
N ALA A 193 -19.17 4.32 6.48
CA ALA A 193 -17.90 3.88 5.94
C ALA A 193 -18.09 2.50 5.33
N CYS A 194 -17.64 2.35 4.11
CA CYS A 194 -17.73 1.15 3.30
C CYS A 194 -16.34 0.54 3.11
N MET A 195 -16.23 -0.76 3.32
CA MET A 195 -15.03 -1.54 3.08
C MET A 195 -15.39 -2.69 2.15
N LYS A 196 -14.66 -2.82 1.06
CA LYS A 196 -14.74 -3.94 0.14
C LYS A 196 -13.39 -4.58 -0.01
N ARG A 197 -13.32 -5.88 0.23
CA ARG A 197 -12.06 -6.58 0.02
C ARG A 197 -11.74 -6.53 -1.47
N LYS A 198 -10.58 -6.02 -1.79
CA LYS A 198 -10.09 -6.08 -3.16
C LYS A 198 -10.10 -7.54 -3.54
N GLN A 199 -10.85 -7.87 -4.59
CA GLN A 199 -10.65 -9.19 -5.18
C GLN A 199 -9.15 -9.23 -5.45
N LYS A 200 -8.44 -10.17 -4.82
CA LYS A 200 -7.19 -10.60 -5.42
C LYS A 200 -7.63 -10.85 -6.85
N LYS A 201 -7.16 -10.04 -7.81
CA LYS A 201 -7.13 -10.51 -9.18
C LYS A 201 -6.61 -11.91 -8.99
N GLU A 202 -7.40 -12.95 -9.37
CA GLU A 202 -6.77 -14.21 -9.71
C GLU A 202 -5.64 -13.75 -10.61
N GLU A 203 -4.45 -13.77 -10.06
CA GLU A 203 -3.28 -13.70 -10.90
C GLU A 203 -3.52 -14.94 -11.78
N THR A 204 -4.03 -14.71 -12.99
CA THR A 204 -3.61 -15.55 -14.11
C THR A 204 -2.16 -15.73 -13.84
N PRO A 205 -1.65 -16.98 -13.57
CA PRO A 205 -0.34 -17.15 -13.03
C PRO A 205 0.56 -16.23 -13.84
N VAL A 206 0.90 -15.07 -13.28
CA VAL A 206 1.81 -14.14 -13.90
C VAL A 206 3.03 -15.01 -13.94
N SER A 207 3.42 -15.41 -15.16
CA SER A 207 4.64 -16.19 -15.33
C SER A 207 5.66 -15.41 -14.53
N LYS A 208 6.21 -16.04 -13.49
CA LYS A 208 7.16 -15.39 -12.59
C LYS A 208 8.10 -14.61 -13.48
N LYS A 209 8.30 -13.32 -13.20
CA LYS A 209 9.29 -12.56 -13.94
C LYS A 209 10.60 -13.31 -13.91
N LYS A 210 11.20 -13.50 -15.05
CA LYS A 210 12.42 -14.27 -15.22
C LYS A 210 13.60 -13.31 -15.38
N VAL A 211 14.65 -13.54 -14.64
CA VAL A 211 15.91 -12.79 -14.78
C VAL A 211 17.04 -13.78 -14.95
N PHE A 212 17.86 -13.56 -15.98
CA PHE A 212 19.12 -14.28 -16.14
C PHE A 212 20.27 -13.44 -15.58
N ILE A 213 21.14 -14.06 -14.81
CA ILE A 213 22.30 -13.42 -14.20
C ILE A 213 23.55 -14.08 -14.77
N GLY A 214 24.23 -13.36 -15.66
CA GLY A 214 25.57 -13.68 -16.11
C GLY A 214 26.57 -13.47 -14.99
N VAL A 215 27.58 -14.34 -14.91
CA VAL A 215 28.61 -14.29 -13.88
C VAL A 215 29.96 -14.27 -14.54
N GLY A 216 30.45 -13.07 -14.85
CA GLY A 216 31.66 -12.87 -15.60
C GLY A 216 32.87 -13.66 -15.07
N HIS A 217 33.62 -14.27 -15.98
CA HIS A 217 34.79 -15.11 -15.71
C HIS A 217 34.45 -16.41 -14.95
N GLY A 218 35.42 -17.27 -14.71
CA GLY A 218 35.22 -18.53 -13.99
C GLY A 218 36.28 -19.57 -14.35
N GLY A 219 36.48 -20.60 -13.51
CA GLY A 219 37.40 -21.68 -13.72
C GLY A 219 38.82 -21.19 -14.04
N SER A 220 39.28 -21.48 -15.25
CA SER A 220 40.61 -21.08 -15.73
C SER A 220 40.75 -19.58 -16.07
N ASP A 221 39.63 -18.88 -16.32
CA ASP A 221 39.60 -17.43 -16.51
C ASP A 221 39.35 -16.71 -15.18
N SER A 222 40.43 -16.15 -14.61
CA SER A 222 40.35 -15.42 -13.35
C SER A 222 39.72 -14.04 -13.44
N GLY A 223 39.57 -13.48 -14.66
CA GLY A 223 39.34 -12.03 -14.83
C GLY A 223 40.51 -11.20 -14.28
N ALA A 224 40.23 -10.00 -13.83
CA ALA A 224 41.22 -9.14 -13.19
C ALA A 224 41.67 -9.71 -11.83
N VAL A 225 42.98 -9.65 -11.57
CA VAL A 225 43.58 -10.08 -10.32
C VAL A 225 44.32 -8.92 -9.68
N GLY A 226 43.94 -8.59 -8.45
CA GLY A 226 44.58 -7.53 -7.65
C GLY A 226 44.43 -7.86 -6.17
N TYR A 227 43.79 -6.98 -5.41
CA TYR A 227 43.36 -7.28 -4.02
C TYR A 227 42.29 -8.34 -3.93
N ILE A 228 41.53 -8.52 -5.02
CA ILE A 228 40.51 -9.54 -5.20
C ILE A 228 40.76 -10.26 -6.52
N THR A 229 40.19 -11.45 -6.66
CA THR A 229 40.05 -12.15 -7.94
C THR A 229 38.65 -11.89 -8.48
N GLU A 230 38.57 -11.33 -9.67
CA GLU A 230 37.26 -10.88 -10.22
C GLU A 230 36.23 -11.99 -10.28
N LYS A 231 36.57 -13.18 -10.80
CA LYS A 231 35.67 -14.33 -10.88
C LYS A 231 35.01 -14.71 -9.54
N ASP A 232 35.76 -14.57 -8.42
CA ASP A 232 35.28 -14.95 -7.09
C ASP A 232 34.28 -13.94 -6.55
N VAL A 233 34.56 -12.65 -6.76
CA VAL A 233 33.68 -11.56 -6.33
C VAL A 233 32.42 -11.52 -7.18
N ASN A 234 32.55 -11.68 -8.51
CA ASN A 234 31.38 -11.76 -9.41
C ASN A 234 30.44 -12.89 -8.99
N LEU A 235 30.96 -14.07 -8.65
CA LEU A 235 30.16 -15.17 -8.16
C LEU A 235 29.43 -14.85 -6.86
N GLN A 236 30.09 -14.23 -5.89
CA GLN A 236 29.48 -13.86 -4.62
C GLN A 236 28.34 -12.81 -4.83
N MET A 237 28.58 -11.79 -5.66
CA MET A 237 27.60 -10.76 -5.97
C MET A 237 26.38 -11.34 -6.71
N ALA A 238 26.62 -12.21 -7.69
CA ALA A 238 25.56 -12.85 -8.47
C ALA A 238 24.71 -13.80 -7.61
N LEU A 239 25.32 -14.58 -6.71
CA LEU A 239 24.59 -15.42 -5.75
C LEU A 239 23.70 -14.57 -4.84
N ALA A 240 24.23 -13.50 -4.28
CA ALA A 240 23.44 -12.58 -3.44
C ALA A 240 22.27 -11.94 -4.23
N CYS A 241 22.53 -11.52 -5.47
CA CYS A 241 21.50 -10.97 -6.36
C CYS A 241 20.39 -12.00 -6.64
N ARG A 242 20.74 -13.23 -7.00
CA ARG A 242 19.80 -14.33 -7.21
C ARG A 242 18.93 -14.58 -5.97
N ASP A 243 19.55 -14.69 -4.80
CA ASP A 243 18.84 -14.98 -3.55
C ASP A 243 17.87 -13.85 -3.20
N PHE A 244 18.27 -12.60 -3.40
CA PHE A 244 17.42 -11.44 -3.23
C PHE A 244 16.23 -11.47 -4.20
N LEU A 245 16.47 -11.63 -5.51
CA LEU A 245 15.41 -11.69 -6.53
C LEU A 245 14.42 -12.84 -6.25
N THR A 246 14.94 -14.01 -5.85
CA THR A 246 14.11 -15.17 -5.51
C THR A 246 13.22 -14.90 -4.29
N ALA A 247 13.74 -14.22 -3.26
CA ALA A 247 12.96 -13.82 -2.09
C ALA A 247 11.80 -12.87 -2.46
N TYR A 248 11.92 -12.10 -3.54
CA TYR A 248 10.86 -11.25 -4.10
C TYR A 248 9.99 -11.95 -5.16
N GLY A 249 10.09 -13.28 -5.28
CA GLY A 249 9.23 -14.07 -6.17
C GLY A 249 9.65 -14.07 -7.64
N VAL A 250 10.83 -13.53 -7.97
CA VAL A 250 11.40 -13.56 -9.32
C VAL A 250 12.04 -14.95 -9.56
N ASP A 251 11.82 -15.51 -10.74
CA ASP A 251 12.54 -16.71 -11.19
C ASP A 251 13.91 -16.27 -11.74
N ALA A 252 14.96 -16.45 -10.92
CA ALA A 252 16.30 -16.00 -11.23
C ALA A 252 17.22 -17.21 -11.52
N ARG A 253 17.80 -17.26 -12.73
CA ARG A 253 18.78 -18.26 -13.14
C ARG A 253 20.14 -17.62 -13.35
N MET A 254 21.19 -18.34 -13.00
CA MET A 254 22.60 -17.90 -13.19
C MET A 254 23.28 -18.75 -14.26
N SER A 255 24.28 -18.18 -14.92
CA SER A 255 25.15 -18.91 -15.87
C SER A 255 25.99 -19.96 -15.13
N ARG A 256 26.53 -19.62 -13.97
CA ARG A 256 27.23 -20.56 -13.08
C ARG A 256 26.91 -20.31 -11.61
N THR A 257 27.01 -21.33 -10.78
CA THR A 257 26.74 -21.28 -9.32
C THR A 257 27.94 -21.69 -8.46
N LYS A 258 29.03 -22.01 -9.09
CA LYS A 258 30.33 -22.38 -8.48
C LYS A 258 31.46 -21.87 -9.37
N ASP A 259 32.73 -22.07 -8.93
CA ASP A 259 33.89 -21.77 -9.75
C ASP A 259 34.08 -22.86 -10.82
N GLU A 260 33.67 -22.55 -12.02
CA GLU A 260 33.78 -23.40 -13.22
C GLU A 260 33.95 -22.53 -14.44
N ASP A 261 34.50 -23.10 -15.52
CA ASP A 261 34.67 -22.39 -16.79
C ASP A 261 33.28 -21.96 -17.31
N ASP A 262 33.17 -20.72 -17.79
CA ASP A 262 31.97 -20.14 -18.36
C ASP A 262 32.37 -19.33 -19.62
N ASP A 263 31.99 -19.82 -20.79
CA ASP A 263 32.27 -19.18 -22.07
C ASP A 263 31.11 -18.26 -22.46
N ILE A 264 31.42 -17.03 -22.87
CA ILE A 264 30.42 -16.02 -23.21
C ILE A 264 29.38 -16.47 -24.26
N ASN A 265 29.77 -17.35 -25.20
CA ASN A 265 28.81 -17.87 -26.19
C ASN A 265 27.88 -18.92 -25.54
N GLU A 266 28.36 -19.69 -24.58
CA GLU A 266 27.54 -20.61 -23.78
C GLU A 266 26.58 -19.85 -22.89
N GLU A 267 27.07 -18.85 -22.18
CA GLU A 267 26.27 -17.96 -21.35
C GLU A 267 25.13 -17.29 -22.15
N VAL A 268 25.40 -16.70 -23.31
CA VAL A 268 24.37 -16.14 -24.20
C VAL A 268 23.38 -17.21 -24.66
N ARG A 269 23.85 -18.40 -25.00
CA ARG A 269 22.99 -19.52 -25.41
C ARG A 269 22.07 -19.96 -24.27
N GLU A 270 22.57 -20.07 -23.06
CA GLU A 270 21.79 -20.43 -21.88
C GLU A 270 20.77 -19.35 -21.52
N CYS A 271 21.18 -18.07 -21.59
CA CYS A 271 20.28 -16.93 -21.42
C CYS A 271 19.12 -17.01 -22.42
N ASN A 272 19.41 -17.14 -23.69
CA ASN A 272 18.39 -17.22 -24.74
C ASN A 272 17.49 -18.46 -24.62
N ALA A 273 18.04 -19.61 -24.21
CA ALA A 273 17.26 -20.82 -23.97
C ALA A 273 16.35 -20.73 -22.75
N TYR A 274 16.74 -19.96 -21.74
CA TYR A 274 15.92 -19.67 -20.57
C TYR A 274 14.78 -18.69 -20.86
N ASP A 275 14.91 -17.88 -21.89
CA ASP A 275 13.92 -16.86 -22.31
C ASP A 275 13.51 -15.94 -21.17
N PRO A 276 14.44 -15.13 -20.62
CA PRO A 276 14.16 -14.23 -19.49
C PRO A 276 13.53 -12.93 -19.94
N ASP A 277 12.83 -12.22 -19.02
CA ASP A 277 12.35 -10.86 -19.27
C ASP A 277 13.51 -9.84 -19.32
N LEU A 278 14.58 -10.09 -18.57
CA LEU A 278 15.78 -9.23 -18.45
C LEU A 278 17.02 -10.09 -18.20
N ALA A 279 18.18 -9.59 -18.60
CA ALA A 279 19.48 -10.20 -18.26
C ALA A 279 20.44 -9.16 -17.67
N ILE A 280 21.22 -9.58 -16.69
CA ILE A 280 22.24 -8.77 -16.00
C ILE A 280 23.52 -9.59 -15.98
N ASP A 281 24.62 -9.06 -16.50
CA ASP A 281 25.92 -9.66 -16.39
C ASP A 281 26.73 -8.92 -15.31
N VAL A 282 27.36 -9.67 -14.41
CA VAL A 282 28.06 -9.15 -13.24
C VAL A 282 29.56 -9.26 -13.44
N HIS A 283 30.21 -8.11 -13.44
CA HIS A 283 31.64 -7.95 -13.55
C HIS A 283 32.21 -7.00 -12.48
N ASN A 284 33.50 -6.97 -12.35
CA ASN A 284 34.25 -5.96 -11.62
C ASN A 284 35.32 -5.37 -12.52
N ASN A 285 35.30 -4.06 -12.66
CA ASN A 285 36.24 -3.35 -13.53
C ASN A 285 37.67 -3.41 -13.02
N SER A 286 38.64 -3.32 -13.92
CA SER A 286 40.08 -3.25 -13.60
C SER A 286 40.66 -1.88 -13.95
N GLY A 287 41.83 -1.54 -13.38
CA GLY A 287 42.60 -0.37 -13.80
C GLY A 287 42.60 0.85 -12.90
N GLY A 288 42.28 0.70 -11.61
CA GLY A 288 42.52 1.72 -10.56
C GLY A 288 41.54 2.91 -10.56
N GLY A 289 40.43 2.82 -11.23
CA GLY A 289 39.32 3.78 -11.08
C GLY A 289 38.35 3.33 -9.99
N ASP A 290 37.79 4.26 -9.21
CA ASP A 290 36.72 4.00 -8.25
C ASP A 290 35.37 4.36 -8.87
N GLY A 291 34.37 3.48 -8.68
CA GLY A 291 32.98 3.74 -9.01
C GLY A 291 32.35 2.73 -9.99
N PHE A 292 31.05 2.56 -9.80
CA PHE A 292 30.17 1.70 -10.59
C PHE A 292 29.96 2.25 -11.99
N GLU A 293 30.00 1.41 -13.00
CA GLU A 293 29.53 1.72 -14.36
C GLU A 293 28.63 0.60 -14.87
N ILE A 294 27.72 0.95 -15.79
CA ILE A 294 26.80 -0.01 -16.36
C ILE A 294 26.62 0.23 -17.86
N TYR A 295 26.74 -0.84 -18.59
CA TYR A 295 26.59 -0.81 -20.05
C TYR A 295 25.21 -1.34 -20.47
N HIS A 296 24.64 -0.72 -21.49
CA HIS A 296 23.41 -1.16 -22.17
C HIS A 296 23.57 -1.04 -23.68
N THR A 297 22.59 -1.56 -24.43
CA THR A 297 22.61 -1.49 -25.89
C THR A 297 22.66 -0.06 -26.44
N ILE A 298 23.44 0.16 -27.49
CA ILE A 298 23.50 1.45 -28.21
C ILE A 298 22.12 1.91 -28.73
N TYR A 299 21.16 0.98 -28.84
CA TYR A 299 19.81 1.27 -29.34
C TYR A 299 18.85 1.78 -28.25
N GLY A 300 19.25 1.82 -26.99
CA GLY A 300 18.43 2.33 -25.88
C GLY A 300 17.34 1.34 -25.42
N GLY A 301 16.09 1.80 -25.34
CA GLY A 301 14.96 0.94 -24.96
C GLY A 301 14.97 0.48 -23.49
N THR A 302 14.43 -0.70 -23.24
CA THR A 302 14.29 -1.27 -21.88
C THR A 302 15.63 -1.49 -21.18
N GLY A 303 16.68 -1.90 -21.92
CA GLY A 303 18.04 -2.05 -21.35
C GLY A 303 18.59 -0.74 -20.80
N LYS A 304 18.36 0.41 -21.47
CA LYS A 304 18.72 1.72 -20.96
C LYS A 304 17.96 2.08 -19.68
N VAL A 305 16.66 1.83 -19.63
CA VAL A 305 15.84 2.10 -18.44
C VAL A 305 16.29 1.25 -17.26
N LEU A 306 16.59 -0.03 -17.51
CA LEU A 306 17.13 -0.93 -16.49
C LEU A 306 18.46 -0.40 -15.93
N ALA A 307 19.40 -0.04 -16.81
CA ALA A 307 20.70 0.53 -16.43
C ALA A 307 20.56 1.79 -15.57
N GLN A 308 19.68 2.71 -15.96
CA GLN A 308 19.42 3.94 -15.20
C GLN A 308 18.83 3.67 -13.81
N ASN A 309 17.94 2.69 -13.70
CA ASN A 309 17.34 2.31 -12.43
C ASN A 309 18.37 1.65 -11.50
N ILE A 310 19.20 0.77 -12.00
CA ILE A 310 20.30 0.15 -11.22
C ILE A 310 21.28 1.23 -10.74
N GLU A 311 21.74 2.10 -11.64
CA GLU A 311 22.66 3.20 -11.28
C GLU A 311 22.08 4.09 -10.18
N LYS A 312 20.80 4.42 -10.26
CA LYS A 312 20.09 5.22 -9.24
C LYS A 312 20.16 4.55 -7.86
N GLN A 313 19.95 3.23 -7.79
CA GLN A 313 20.00 2.49 -6.52
C GLN A 313 21.43 2.39 -5.98
N VAL A 314 22.40 2.14 -6.85
CA VAL A 314 23.83 2.11 -6.48
C VAL A 314 24.27 3.45 -5.89
N LYS A 315 23.88 4.57 -6.49
CA LYS A 315 24.11 5.91 -5.92
C LYS A 315 23.41 6.12 -4.57
N ALA A 316 22.21 5.59 -4.42
CA ALA A 316 21.44 5.75 -3.17
C ALA A 316 22.09 5.08 -1.96
N ILE A 317 22.88 4.03 -2.17
CA ILE A 317 23.66 3.37 -1.11
C ILE A 317 25.05 4.01 -0.90
N GLY A 318 25.35 5.13 -1.58
CA GLY A 318 26.58 5.90 -1.38
C GLY A 318 27.76 5.49 -2.27
N GLN A 319 27.58 4.57 -3.23
CA GLN A 319 28.62 4.20 -4.17
C GLN A 319 28.79 5.28 -5.26
N ASN A 320 30.04 5.59 -5.61
CA ASN A 320 30.34 6.46 -6.74
C ASN A 320 29.86 5.82 -8.04
N SER A 321 29.45 6.65 -9.00
CA SER A 321 29.05 6.18 -10.32
C SER A 321 29.89 6.83 -11.42
N ARG A 322 30.37 6.01 -12.32
CA ARG A 322 31.04 6.41 -13.58
C ARG A 322 30.05 6.54 -14.74
N GLY A 323 28.77 6.26 -14.48
CA GLY A 323 27.63 6.52 -15.35
C GLY A 323 27.10 5.31 -16.11
N VAL A 324 25.97 5.56 -16.76
CA VAL A 324 25.31 4.65 -17.69
C VAL A 324 25.95 4.83 -19.06
N LYS A 325 26.42 3.75 -19.66
CA LYS A 325 27.27 3.77 -20.86
C LYS A 325 26.77 2.87 -21.97
N THR A 326 27.30 3.14 -23.14
CA THR A 326 27.18 2.27 -24.32
C THR A 326 28.56 2.10 -24.95
N ARG A 327 28.77 0.98 -25.64
CA ARG A 327 30.00 0.77 -26.40
C ARG A 327 29.69 0.15 -27.75
N GLN A 328 30.02 0.85 -28.82
CA GLN A 328 29.83 0.38 -30.18
C GLN A 328 31.00 -0.45 -30.67
N GLY A 329 30.72 -1.58 -31.28
CA GLY A 329 31.66 -2.41 -32.00
C GLY A 329 31.38 -2.44 -33.52
N SER A 330 32.12 -3.26 -34.25
CA SER A 330 31.94 -3.38 -35.71
C SER A 330 30.62 -4.06 -36.12
N ARG A 331 30.00 -4.82 -35.23
CA ARG A 331 28.77 -5.59 -35.46
C ARG A 331 27.56 -5.06 -34.64
N GLY A 332 27.54 -3.79 -34.23
CA GLY A 332 26.55 -3.22 -33.32
C GLY A 332 27.13 -3.02 -31.93
N ASP A 333 26.48 -3.51 -30.87
CA ASP A 333 27.03 -3.47 -29.52
C ASP A 333 28.37 -4.23 -29.44
N TYR A 334 29.33 -3.67 -28.70
CA TYR A 334 30.64 -4.25 -28.52
C TYR A 334 30.60 -5.56 -27.74
N TYR A 335 29.88 -5.57 -26.62
CA TYR A 335 29.80 -6.71 -25.73
C TYR A 335 28.82 -7.76 -26.28
N ALA A 336 29.27 -9.02 -26.35
CA ALA A 336 28.48 -10.13 -26.87
C ALA A 336 27.23 -10.37 -26.05
N PHE A 337 27.32 -10.29 -24.71
CA PHE A 337 26.17 -10.45 -23.83
C PHE A 337 25.03 -9.47 -24.16
N ILE A 338 25.34 -8.20 -24.40
CA ILE A 338 24.33 -7.18 -24.77
C ILE A 338 23.84 -7.37 -26.21
N ARG A 339 24.72 -7.76 -27.12
CA ARG A 339 24.44 -7.84 -28.56
C ARG A 339 23.63 -9.07 -28.93
N ASP A 340 23.98 -10.22 -28.35
CA ASP A 340 23.57 -11.53 -28.83
C ASP A 340 22.48 -12.18 -27.93
N THR A 341 22.13 -11.59 -26.76
CA THR A 341 20.96 -11.99 -25.97
C THR A 341 19.67 -11.49 -26.59
N ALA A 342 18.61 -12.30 -26.54
CA ALA A 342 17.30 -11.97 -27.12
C ALA A 342 16.46 -11.02 -26.25
N CYS A 343 16.79 -10.89 -24.96
CA CYS A 343 16.12 -10.01 -23.99
C CYS A 343 16.92 -8.70 -23.76
N PRO A 344 16.30 -7.67 -23.14
CA PRO A 344 17.04 -6.50 -22.68
C PRO A 344 18.12 -6.90 -21.68
N ALA A 345 19.38 -6.59 -22.00
CA ALA A 345 20.54 -6.97 -21.22
C ALA A 345 21.40 -5.74 -20.81
N VAL A 346 22.07 -5.88 -19.66
CA VAL A 346 23.04 -4.90 -19.14
C VAL A 346 24.26 -5.61 -18.56
N ILE A 347 25.40 -4.90 -18.54
CA ILE A 347 26.63 -5.35 -17.85
C ILE A 347 26.92 -4.36 -16.73
N CYS A 348 27.03 -4.86 -15.52
CA CYS A 348 27.41 -4.11 -14.31
C CYS A 348 28.90 -4.31 -14.03
N GLU A 349 29.66 -3.19 -13.88
CA GLU A 349 31.11 -3.17 -13.59
C GLU A 349 31.44 -2.24 -12.44
#